data_8b80f5d6abcf00115b499a8d07febd3e
#
_entry.id   8b80f5d6abcf00115b499a8d07febd3e
#
_cell.length_a   1.000
_cell.length_b   1.000
_cell.length_c   1.000
_cell.angle_alpha   90.00
_cell.angle_beta   90.00
_cell.angle_gamma   90.00
#
_symmetry.space_group_name_H-M   'P 1'
#
loop_
_entity.id
_entity.type
_entity.pdbx_description
1 polymer ?
#
loop_
_entity_poly.entity_id
_entity_poly.type
_entity_poly.pdbx_seq_one_letter_code
_entity_poly.pdbx_strand_id
1 'polypeptide(L)'
;FGTFHSVCLTMLKKMLPVENLGYTKEFMVMDPDEELGMAEQLILTYQLKIKYKNRLKKRLEQKNSKYQDDIEKLKALLKEEKRRQDKMTFDGLLDNTCKLVKMSAEIEEVSKKNANLQDNENTGMQDISWIIVDEVQDSDEKQLELIDCLKKTQTCFFAVGDPNQVIYSWRGSAFHIFYQLKTKYQATELTLPVNYRSSSEILAVARCFMQQGDTLQGGRENGDKIQIRNMYDPFQEADYLAGRIRELHASGLPYREIAVFYRLQNQSEIFEHVFEKEGIPFEVSLKKTVKDIPVLDWLIRVLRFSVNPKDKSSGIAALADKKYGDGMSVKEAEKTINILSETRKTQTEILKSENAKSGSDICEKMLEFSKVYASKQVALPEDLWSYFSLENHLHPTTASYEEDRTYVMDFFTRMITYQKEQQKN
;
A
#
# COMPACT_ATOMS: atom_id res chain seq x y z
N PHE A 1 -12.97 -9.70 -1.68
CA PHE A 1 -12.51 -9.43 -0.32
C PHE A 1 -11.20 -8.65 -0.36
N GLY A 2 -11.11 -7.55 0.35
CA GLY A 2 -9.87 -6.77 0.45
C GLY A 2 -10.10 -5.38 1.01
N THR A 3 -9.00 -4.63 1.16
CA THR A 3 -9.07 -3.19 1.49
C THR A 3 -9.67 -2.41 0.32
N PHE A 4 -10.20 -1.21 0.56
CA PHE A 4 -10.72 -0.35 -0.50
C PHE A 4 -9.75 -0.19 -1.68
N HIS A 5 -8.47 0.05 -1.39
CA HIS A 5 -7.44 0.18 -2.43
C HIS A 5 -7.21 -1.11 -3.22
N SER A 6 -7.21 -2.29 -2.57
CA SER A 6 -7.03 -3.56 -3.26
C SER A 6 -8.21 -3.94 -4.15
N VAL A 7 -9.42 -3.59 -3.72
CA VAL A 7 -10.64 -3.75 -4.53
C VAL A 7 -10.58 -2.84 -5.75
N CYS A 8 -10.26 -1.55 -5.58
CA CYS A 8 -10.09 -0.61 -6.69
C CYS A 8 -9.02 -1.07 -7.68
N LEU A 9 -7.86 -1.53 -7.18
CA LEU A 9 -6.79 -2.06 -8.01
C LEU A 9 -7.26 -3.25 -8.86
N THR A 10 -8.00 -4.17 -8.25
CA THR A 10 -8.57 -5.33 -8.95
C THR A 10 -9.58 -4.91 -10.01
N MET A 11 -10.49 -3.98 -9.69
CA MET A 11 -11.47 -3.46 -10.63
C MET A 11 -10.80 -2.75 -11.82
N LEU A 12 -9.82 -1.88 -11.57
CA LEU A 12 -9.10 -1.17 -12.62
C LEU A 12 -8.31 -2.11 -13.54
N LYS A 13 -7.66 -3.13 -12.97
CA LYS A 13 -6.86 -4.08 -13.77
C LYS A 13 -7.69 -5.11 -14.52
N LYS A 14 -8.82 -5.56 -13.97
CA LYS A 14 -9.58 -6.69 -14.51
C LYS A 14 -10.92 -6.31 -15.14
N MET A 15 -11.58 -5.27 -14.67
CA MET A 15 -12.99 -5.00 -14.98
C MET A 15 -13.23 -3.68 -15.72
N LEU A 16 -12.60 -2.61 -15.29
CA LEU A 16 -12.87 -1.26 -15.79
C LEU A 16 -11.94 -0.89 -16.97
N PRO A 17 -12.43 -0.11 -17.96
CA PRO A 17 -11.64 0.32 -19.10
C PRO A 17 -10.68 1.46 -18.72
N VAL A 18 -9.61 1.12 -18.01
CA VAL A 18 -8.62 2.09 -17.50
C VAL A 18 -7.91 2.86 -18.62
N GLU A 19 -7.91 2.29 -19.83
CA GLU A 19 -7.39 2.87 -21.05
C GLU A 19 -8.07 4.21 -21.41
N ASN A 20 -9.34 4.38 -21.07
CA ASN A 20 -10.09 5.62 -21.26
C ASN A 20 -9.53 6.78 -20.42
N LEU A 21 -8.74 6.48 -19.40
CA LEU A 21 -8.04 7.48 -18.58
C LEU A 21 -6.57 7.67 -18.99
N GLY A 22 -6.11 6.95 -20.02
CA GLY A 22 -4.74 7.01 -20.53
C GLY A 22 -3.73 6.14 -19.78
N TYR A 23 -4.19 5.12 -19.06
CA TYR A 23 -3.37 4.11 -18.42
C TYR A 23 -3.50 2.77 -19.16
N THR A 24 -2.57 1.84 -18.89
CA THR A 24 -2.70 0.44 -19.33
C THR A 24 -3.16 -0.44 -18.17
N LYS A 25 -3.55 -1.69 -18.45
CA LYS A 25 -3.84 -2.67 -17.38
C LYS A 25 -2.62 -3.02 -16.53
N GLU A 26 -1.43 -2.74 -17.06
CA GLU A 26 -0.15 -3.00 -16.40
C GLU A 26 0.35 -1.82 -15.55
N PHE A 27 -0.47 -0.78 -15.37
CA PHE A 27 -0.07 0.37 -14.58
C PHE A 27 0.48 -0.03 -13.20
N MET A 28 1.44 0.75 -12.71
CA MET A 28 2.07 0.55 -11.41
C MET A 28 1.46 1.46 -10.35
N VAL A 29 1.35 0.94 -9.13
CA VAL A 29 0.99 1.79 -7.98
C VAL A 29 2.26 2.45 -7.45
N MET A 30 2.23 3.77 -7.32
CA MET A 30 3.32 4.56 -6.77
C MET A 30 3.03 4.97 -5.33
N ASP A 31 4.08 5.01 -4.53
CA ASP A 31 3.98 5.46 -3.15
C ASP A 31 4.13 6.99 -3.02
N PRO A 32 3.84 7.56 -1.83
CA PRO A 32 3.89 9.00 -1.61
C PRO A 32 5.28 9.62 -1.79
N ASP A 33 6.36 8.89 -1.50
CA ASP A 33 7.72 9.43 -1.63
C ASP A 33 8.14 9.48 -3.09
N GLU A 34 7.68 8.51 -3.88
CA GLU A 34 7.88 8.49 -5.32
C GLU A 34 7.13 9.63 -6.01
N GLU A 35 5.87 9.90 -5.58
CA GLU A 35 5.12 11.06 -6.07
C GLU A 35 5.80 12.38 -5.69
N LEU A 36 6.35 12.46 -4.48
CA LEU A 36 7.11 13.63 -4.02
C LEU A 36 8.35 13.86 -4.88
N GLY A 37 9.14 12.81 -5.13
CA GLY A 37 10.32 12.88 -5.98
C GLY A 37 9.99 13.31 -7.42
N MET A 38 8.90 12.81 -7.99
CA MET A 38 8.38 13.25 -9.29
C MET A 38 8.00 14.73 -9.27
N ALA A 39 7.32 15.19 -8.23
CA ALA A 39 6.94 16.59 -8.08
C ALA A 39 8.16 17.50 -7.97
N GLU A 40 9.18 17.11 -7.22
CA GLU A 40 10.44 17.86 -7.09
C GLU A 40 11.16 18.01 -8.44
N GLN A 41 11.23 16.93 -9.21
CA GLN A 41 11.81 16.97 -10.56
C GLN A 41 11.05 17.92 -11.48
N LEU A 42 9.71 17.89 -11.45
CA LEU A 42 8.88 18.79 -12.26
C LEU A 42 9.03 20.25 -11.84
N ILE A 43 9.11 20.53 -10.54
CA ILE A 43 9.36 21.90 -10.02
C ILE A 43 10.68 22.43 -10.56
N LEU A 44 11.74 21.62 -10.54
CA LEU A 44 13.06 22.01 -11.06
C LEU A 44 13.04 22.18 -12.58
N THR A 45 12.47 21.22 -13.30
CA THR A 45 12.44 21.22 -14.77
C THR A 45 11.67 22.41 -15.33
N TYR A 46 10.52 22.75 -14.74
CA TYR A 46 9.66 23.83 -15.17
C TYR A 46 9.87 25.14 -14.40
N GLN A 47 10.90 25.19 -13.53
CA GLN A 47 11.28 26.36 -12.73
C GLN A 47 10.10 26.98 -11.95
N LEU A 48 9.23 26.12 -11.38
CA LEU A 48 8.06 26.56 -10.64
C LEU A 48 8.46 27.23 -9.32
N LYS A 49 7.82 28.34 -8.98
CA LYS A 49 8.12 29.13 -7.76
C LYS A 49 7.45 28.56 -6.51
N ILE A 50 7.59 27.24 -6.29
CA ILE A 50 7.00 26.56 -5.15
C ILE A 50 8.09 26.24 -4.12
N LYS A 51 7.97 26.74 -2.89
CA LYS A 51 8.85 26.35 -1.77
C LYS A 51 8.34 25.02 -1.19
N TYR A 52 9.08 23.93 -1.37
CA TYR A 52 8.57 22.59 -1.13
C TYR A 52 9.15 21.84 0.06
N LYS A 53 10.21 22.28 0.72
CA LYS A 53 10.84 21.53 1.83
C LYS A 53 9.79 20.92 2.79
N ASN A 54 9.72 19.61 2.84
CA ASN A 54 8.94 18.74 3.74
C ASN A 54 7.43 19.00 3.87
N ARG A 55 6.83 19.89 3.08
CA ARG A 55 5.42 20.28 3.17
C ARG A 55 4.70 20.34 1.83
N LEU A 56 5.24 19.72 0.79
CA LEU A 56 4.66 19.80 -0.56
C LEU A 56 3.23 19.27 -0.59
N LYS A 57 2.96 18.09 -0.02
CA LYS A 57 1.61 17.53 0.07
C LYS A 57 0.61 18.52 0.67
N LYS A 58 0.94 19.09 1.84
CA LYS A 58 0.10 20.10 2.51
C LYS A 58 -0.09 21.37 1.69
N ARG A 59 0.88 21.74 0.84
CA ARG A 59 0.77 22.90 -0.06
C ARG A 59 -0.08 22.64 -1.29
N LEU A 60 -0.01 21.43 -1.84
CA LEU A 60 -0.88 21.02 -2.95
C LEU A 60 -2.36 21.03 -2.57
N GLU A 61 -2.65 20.82 -1.27
CA GLU A 61 -4.01 20.87 -0.71
C GLU A 61 -4.49 22.30 -0.37
N GLN A 62 -3.58 23.26 -0.20
CA GLN A 62 -3.94 24.64 0.15
C GLN A 62 -4.65 25.37 -1.01
N LYS A 63 -5.80 25.92 -0.72
CA LYS A 63 -6.51 26.89 -1.58
C LYS A 63 -6.06 28.30 -1.17
N ASN A 64 -5.84 29.21 -2.13
CA ASN A 64 -5.45 30.60 -1.92
C ASN A 64 -3.99 30.83 -1.46
N SER A 65 -3.02 30.17 -2.08
CA SER A 65 -1.61 30.47 -1.86
C SER A 65 -1.09 31.55 -2.83
N LYS A 66 -0.03 32.28 -2.44
CA LYS A 66 0.67 33.25 -3.31
C LYS A 66 1.19 32.61 -4.62
N TYR A 67 1.28 31.30 -4.69
CA TYR A 67 1.79 30.53 -5.83
C TYR A 67 0.73 29.59 -6.40
N GLN A 68 -0.53 30.01 -6.38
CA GLN A 68 -1.66 29.16 -6.80
C GLN A 68 -1.52 28.69 -8.26
N ASP A 69 -1.11 29.58 -9.17
CA ASP A 69 -0.94 29.25 -10.58
C ASP A 69 0.15 28.18 -10.79
N ASP A 70 1.28 28.30 -10.09
CA ASP A 70 2.35 27.30 -10.15
C ASP A 70 1.92 25.96 -9.52
N ILE A 71 1.09 25.99 -8.47
CA ILE A 71 0.52 24.79 -7.83
C ILE A 71 -0.43 24.08 -8.81
N GLU A 72 -1.33 24.81 -9.47
CA GLU A 72 -2.25 24.22 -10.45
C GLU A 72 -1.48 23.67 -11.67
N LYS A 73 -0.45 24.38 -12.11
CA LYS A 73 0.45 23.91 -13.17
C LYS A 73 1.17 22.62 -12.75
N LEU A 74 1.69 22.55 -11.52
CA LEU A 74 2.34 21.34 -11.00
C LEU A 74 1.36 20.17 -10.94
N LYS A 75 0.12 20.39 -10.48
CA LYS A 75 -0.92 19.34 -10.45
C LYS A 75 -1.21 18.79 -11.86
N ALA A 76 -1.31 19.66 -12.84
CA ALA A 76 -1.52 19.27 -14.24
C ALA A 76 -0.33 18.45 -14.78
N LEU A 77 0.90 18.92 -14.55
CA LEU A 77 2.12 18.23 -14.95
C LEU A 77 2.27 16.87 -14.26
N LEU A 78 1.99 16.79 -12.95
CA LEU A 78 2.00 15.54 -12.20
C LEU A 78 0.99 14.53 -12.77
N LYS A 79 -0.20 14.99 -13.15
CA LYS A 79 -1.23 14.13 -13.73
C LYS A 79 -0.78 13.59 -15.09
N GLU A 80 -0.16 14.42 -15.93
CA GLU A 80 0.37 14.01 -17.22
C GLU A 80 1.55 13.07 -17.07
N GLU A 81 2.50 13.38 -16.18
CA GLU A 81 3.69 12.57 -15.94
C GLU A 81 3.33 11.18 -15.37
N LYS A 82 2.38 11.11 -14.43
CA LYS A 82 1.85 9.84 -13.94
C LYS A 82 1.27 8.97 -15.07
N ARG A 83 0.53 9.56 -16.01
CA ARG A 83 0.03 8.83 -17.19
C ARG A 83 1.16 8.41 -18.12
N ARG A 84 2.13 9.28 -18.37
CA ARG A 84 3.28 8.99 -19.22
C ARG A 84 4.10 7.82 -18.70
N GLN A 85 4.27 7.73 -17.37
CA GLN A 85 4.99 6.64 -16.70
C GLN A 85 4.08 5.44 -16.38
N ASP A 86 2.79 5.50 -16.72
CA ASP A 86 1.80 4.47 -16.40
C ASP A 86 1.78 4.14 -14.91
N LYS A 87 1.70 5.17 -14.07
CA LYS A 87 1.71 5.10 -12.60
C LYS A 87 0.49 5.77 -12.00
N MET A 88 -0.02 5.19 -10.93
CA MET A 88 -1.20 5.67 -10.22
C MET A 88 -0.94 5.70 -8.72
N THR A 89 -1.31 6.77 -8.03
CA THR A 89 -1.21 6.86 -6.56
C THR A 89 -2.32 6.05 -5.89
N PHE A 90 -2.19 5.77 -4.59
CA PHE A 90 -3.25 5.14 -3.81
C PHE A 90 -4.56 5.93 -3.89
N ASP A 91 -4.52 7.25 -3.69
CA ASP A 91 -5.69 8.11 -3.86
C ASP A 91 -6.22 8.07 -5.29
N GLY A 92 -5.32 7.97 -6.28
CA GLY A 92 -5.67 7.83 -7.69
C GLY A 92 -6.43 6.55 -8.02
N LEU A 93 -6.22 5.47 -7.27
CA LEU A 93 -7.01 4.24 -7.45
C LEU A 93 -8.49 4.48 -7.16
N LEU A 94 -8.80 5.12 -6.03
CA LEU A 94 -10.19 5.46 -5.64
C LEU A 94 -10.81 6.43 -6.65
N ASP A 95 -10.14 7.56 -6.92
CA ASP A 95 -10.63 8.62 -7.80
C ASP A 95 -10.90 8.09 -9.23
N ASN A 96 -10.01 7.28 -9.78
CA ASN A 96 -10.14 6.75 -11.14
C ASN A 96 -11.18 5.63 -11.22
N THR A 97 -11.32 4.80 -10.18
CA THR A 97 -12.41 3.82 -10.10
C THR A 97 -13.76 4.53 -10.10
N CYS A 98 -13.95 5.55 -9.24
CA CYS A 98 -15.18 6.34 -9.23
C CYS A 98 -15.48 6.98 -10.58
N LYS A 99 -14.47 7.55 -11.26
CA LYS A 99 -14.65 8.17 -12.59
C LYS A 99 -15.13 7.16 -13.62
N LEU A 100 -14.48 6.00 -13.70
CA LEU A 100 -14.83 4.99 -14.70
C LEU A 100 -16.19 4.37 -14.43
N VAL A 101 -16.55 4.16 -13.17
CA VAL A 101 -17.90 3.67 -12.80
C VAL A 101 -18.96 4.68 -13.19
N LYS A 102 -18.76 5.98 -12.93
CA LYS A 102 -19.68 7.05 -13.34
C LYS A 102 -19.81 7.12 -14.87
N MET A 103 -18.69 7.09 -15.60
CA MET A 103 -18.69 7.09 -17.07
C MET A 103 -19.44 5.88 -17.64
N SER A 104 -19.27 4.70 -17.07
CA SER A 104 -20.00 3.50 -17.50
C SER A 104 -21.50 3.64 -17.26
N ALA A 105 -21.91 4.19 -16.12
CA ALA A 105 -23.33 4.43 -15.83
C ALA A 105 -23.97 5.44 -16.79
N GLU A 106 -23.25 6.53 -17.14
CA GLU A 106 -23.73 7.52 -18.12
C GLU A 106 -23.91 6.89 -19.51
N ILE A 107 -22.99 6.02 -19.94
CA ILE A 107 -23.10 5.30 -21.22
C ILE A 107 -24.31 4.36 -21.20
N GLU A 108 -24.53 3.62 -20.10
CA GLU A 108 -25.70 2.74 -19.96
C GLU A 108 -27.02 3.51 -20.03
N GLU A 109 -27.11 4.71 -19.41
CA GLU A 109 -28.30 5.56 -19.48
C GLU A 109 -28.58 6.07 -20.89
N VAL A 110 -27.54 6.49 -21.62
CA VAL A 110 -27.66 6.96 -23.00
C VAL A 110 -28.07 5.82 -23.93
N SER A 111 -27.51 4.63 -23.75
CA SER A 111 -27.84 3.44 -24.53
C SER A 111 -29.28 3.00 -24.30
N LYS A 112 -29.78 3.03 -23.06
CA LYS A 112 -31.19 2.75 -22.72
C LYS A 112 -32.19 3.75 -23.32
N LYS A 113 -31.79 5.02 -23.48
CA LYS A 113 -32.62 6.07 -24.10
C LYS A 113 -32.67 5.93 -25.64
N ASN A 114 -31.62 5.36 -26.24
CA ASN A 114 -31.50 5.17 -27.70
C ASN A 114 -31.84 3.72 -28.11
N ALA A 115 -33.00 3.21 -27.73
CA ALA A 115 -33.43 1.79 -27.84
C ALA A 115 -33.45 1.18 -29.25
N ASN A 116 -32.74 1.74 -30.25
CA ASN A 116 -32.67 1.23 -31.63
C ASN A 116 -31.29 0.64 -32.02
N LEU A 117 -30.34 0.53 -31.11
CA LEU A 117 -29.04 -0.09 -31.40
C LEU A 117 -28.94 -1.40 -30.61
N GLN A 118 -29.22 -2.49 -31.30
CA GLN A 118 -28.87 -3.86 -30.88
C GLN A 118 -27.36 -4.04 -31.07
N ASP A 119 -26.56 -3.61 -30.10
CA ASP A 119 -25.22 -4.09 -29.96
C ASP A 119 -25.05 -4.65 -28.55
N ASN A 120 -25.18 -5.99 -28.49
CA ASN A 120 -24.91 -6.83 -27.35
C ASN A 120 -23.40 -6.94 -27.11
N GLU A 121 -22.70 -5.86 -26.88
CA GLU A 121 -21.42 -5.94 -26.19
C GLU A 121 -21.66 -5.58 -24.72
N ASN A 122 -21.56 -6.61 -23.90
CA ASN A 122 -21.70 -6.59 -22.44
C ASN A 122 -20.52 -5.80 -21.83
N THR A 123 -20.47 -4.48 -22.08
CA THR A 123 -19.47 -3.55 -21.55
C THR A 123 -19.82 -3.03 -20.18
N GLY A 124 -20.90 -3.55 -19.59
CA GLY A 124 -21.35 -3.18 -18.25
C GLY A 124 -20.56 -3.90 -17.16
N MET A 125 -20.15 -3.14 -16.16
CA MET A 125 -19.69 -3.70 -14.89
C MET A 125 -20.78 -4.66 -14.38
N GLN A 126 -20.43 -5.93 -14.08
CA GLN A 126 -21.37 -6.88 -13.49
C GLN A 126 -22.09 -6.23 -12.31
N ASP A 127 -23.43 -6.38 -12.23
CA ASP A 127 -24.20 -5.78 -11.16
C ASP A 127 -23.75 -6.30 -9.81
N ILE A 128 -23.29 -5.36 -8.96
CA ILE A 128 -22.89 -5.66 -7.61
C ILE A 128 -24.18 -5.88 -6.80
N SER A 129 -24.39 -7.10 -6.35
CA SER A 129 -25.56 -7.44 -5.54
C SER A 129 -25.41 -7.00 -4.10
N TRP A 130 -24.22 -7.07 -3.54
CA TRP A 130 -23.92 -6.75 -2.14
C TRP A 130 -22.64 -5.92 -2.01
N ILE A 131 -22.71 -4.90 -1.17
CA ILE A 131 -21.55 -4.18 -0.65
C ILE A 131 -21.53 -4.41 0.86
N ILE A 132 -20.47 -5.05 1.35
CA ILE A 132 -20.25 -5.32 2.77
C ILE A 132 -19.00 -4.57 3.21
N VAL A 133 -19.15 -3.71 4.22
CA VAL A 133 -18.05 -2.89 4.76
C VAL A 133 -17.89 -3.20 6.24
N ASP A 134 -16.69 -3.68 6.59
CA ASP A 134 -16.29 -3.88 7.98
C ASP A 134 -15.48 -2.68 8.47
N GLU A 135 -15.50 -2.42 9.78
CA GLU A 135 -14.83 -1.27 10.43
C GLU A 135 -15.17 0.07 9.73
N VAL A 136 -16.44 0.26 9.40
CA VAL A 136 -16.88 1.41 8.59
C VAL A 136 -16.54 2.76 9.24
N GLN A 137 -16.38 2.83 10.56
CA GLN A 137 -15.98 4.04 11.28
C GLN A 137 -14.60 4.58 10.90
N ASP A 138 -13.74 3.73 10.33
CA ASP A 138 -12.40 4.12 9.88
C ASP A 138 -12.36 4.60 8.42
N SER A 139 -13.51 4.60 7.74
CA SER A 139 -13.61 5.04 6.35
C SER A 139 -13.50 6.56 6.22
N ASP A 140 -12.80 7.02 5.20
CA ASP A 140 -12.68 8.43 4.83
C ASP A 140 -13.72 8.84 3.75
N GLU A 141 -13.78 10.13 3.44
CA GLU A 141 -14.74 10.68 2.47
C GLU A 141 -14.60 10.06 1.07
N LYS A 142 -13.38 9.75 0.62
CA LYS A 142 -13.16 9.14 -0.70
C LYS A 142 -13.64 7.70 -0.76
N GLN A 143 -13.47 6.96 0.34
CA GLN A 143 -13.98 5.60 0.46
C GLN A 143 -15.51 5.57 0.49
N LEU A 144 -16.13 6.56 1.14
CA LEU A 144 -17.59 6.75 1.08
C LEU A 144 -18.05 7.12 -0.32
N GLU A 145 -17.34 8.00 -1.03
CA GLU A 145 -17.64 8.31 -2.43
C GLU A 145 -17.57 7.06 -3.31
N LEU A 146 -16.61 6.18 -3.08
CA LEU A 146 -16.52 4.90 -3.80
C LEU A 146 -17.75 4.02 -3.54
N ILE A 147 -18.19 3.91 -2.28
CA ILE A 147 -19.41 3.16 -1.94
C ILE A 147 -20.60 3.74 -2.70
N ASP A 148 -20.73 5.07 -2.73
CA ASP A 148 -21.79 5.74 -3.47
C ASP A 148 -21.76 5.47 -4.97
N CYS A 149 -20.56 5.47 -5.57
CA CYS A 149 -20.41 5.18 -6.99
C CYS A 149 -20.79 3.73 -7.33
N LEU A 150 -20.48 2.79 -6.44
CA LEU A 150 -20.74 1.37 -6.66
C LEU A 150 -22.17 0.96 -6.32
N LYS A 151 -22.84 1.67 -5.41
CA LYS A 151 -24.17 1.33 -4.95
C LYS A 151 -25.24 1.75 -5.96
N LYS A 152 -25.85 0.77 -6.62
CA LYS A 152 -27.06 0.95 -7.44
C LYS A 152 -28.33 0.70 -6.59
N THR A 153 -29.51 0.97 -7.16
CA THR A 153 -30.81 0.78 -6.47
C THR A 153 -31.01 -0.66 -5.99
N GLN A 154 -30.60 -1.64 -6.77
CA GLN A 154 -30.71 -3.07 -6.45
C GLN A 154 -29.58 -3.60 -5.56
N THR A 155 -28.54 -2.79 -5.28
CA THR A 155 -27.40 -3.22 -4.47
C THR A 155 -27.78 -3.19 -2.99
N CYS A 156 -27.70 -4.33 -2.33
CA CYS A 156 -27.80 -4.41 -0.88
C CYS A 156 -26.54 -3.86 -0.21
N PHE A 157 -26.72 -3.07 0.84
CA PHE A 157 -25.62 -2.50 1.60
C PHE A 157 -25.66 -2.98 3.06
N PHE A 158 -24.53 -3.48 3.54
CA PHE A 158 -24.35 -3.91 4.91
C PHE A 158 -23.04 -3.36 5.45
N ALA A 159 -23.10 -2.66 6.58
CA ALA A 159 -21.92 -2.10 7.22
C ALA A 159 -21.87 -2.49 8.69
N VAL A 160 -20.68 -2.82 9.16
CA VAL A 160 -20.37 -3.14 10.55
C VAL A 160 -19.30 -2.19 11.06
N GLY A 161 -19.42 -1.78 12.32
CA GLY A 161 -18.43 -0.94 12.97
C GLY A 161 -18.85 -0.52 14.36
N ASP A 162 -17.97 0.20 15.04
CA ASP A 162 -18.19 0.72 16.38
C ASP A 162 -17.87 2.21 16.44
N PRO A 163 -18.84 3.10 16.69
CA PRO A 163 -18.60 4.54 16.76
C PRO A 163 -17.68 4.95 17.91
N ASN A 164 -17.51 4.10 18.94
CA ASN A 164 -16.60 4.37 20.05
C ASN A 164 -15.13 3.95 19.76
N GLN A 165 -14.88 3.24 18.62
CA GLN A 165 -13.54 2.80 18.20
C GLN A 165 -12.91 3.67 17.11
N VAL A 166 -13.35 4.91 16.92
CA VAL A 166 -12.79 5.86 15.95
C VAL A 166 -11.40 6.31 16.40
N ILE A 167 -10.35 5.62 15.97
CA ILE A 167 -8.95 5.93 16.31
C ILE A 167 -8.18 6.62 15.17
N TYR A 168 -8.76 6.71 13.98
CA TYR A 168 -8.17 7.30 12.78
C TYR A 168 -8.77 8.66 12.39
N SER A 169 -9.31 9.41 13.34
CA SER A 169 -9.88 10.76 13.11
C SER A 169 -8.89 11.72 12.42
N TRP A 170 -7.60 11.58 12.69
CA TRP A 170 -6.52 12.35 12.06
C TRP A 170 -6.32 12.02 10.55
N ARG A 171 -6.86 10.89 10.06
CA ARG A 171 -6.89 10.53 8.63
C ARG A 171 -8.16 11.02 7.92
N GLY A 172 -9.08 11.67 8.65
CA GLY A 172 -10.34 12.16 8.08
C GLY A 172 -11.52 11.21 8.26
N SER A 173 -11.39 10.14 9.08
CA SER A 173 -12.55 9.33 9.43
C SER A 173 -13.59 10.19 10.15
N ALA A 174 -14.83 10.16 9.63
CA ALA A 174 -15.88 11.04 10.09
C ALA A 174 -16.61 10.42 11.29
N PHE A 175 -16.60 11.10 12.42
CA PHE A 175 -17.38 10.72 13.62
C PHE A 175 -18.89 10.48 13.31
N HIS A 176 -19.39 11.13 12.26
CA HIS A 176 -20.80 11.04 11.86
C HIS A 176 -21.09 9.99 10.78
N ILE A 177 -20.16 9.09 10.47
CA ILE A 177 -20.29 8.17 9.34
C ILE A 177 -21.53 7.28 9.47
N PHE A 178 -21.83 6.74 10.65
CA PHE A 178 -23.04 5.95 10.89
C PHE A 178 -24.32 6.74 10.64
N TYR A 179 -24.36 7.99 11.09
CA TYR A 179 -25.49 8.86 10.84
C TYR A 179 -25.63 9.17 9.35
N GLN A 180 -24.54 9.43 8.65
CA GLN A 180 -24.56 9.67 7.21
C GLN A 180 -25.08 8.44 6.45
N LEU A 181 -24.58 7.25 6.76
CA LEU A 181 -25.00 6.01 6.11
C LEU A 181 -26.46 5.70 6.39
N LYS A 182 -26.91 5.86 7.64
CA LYS A 182 -28.30 5.68 8.03
C LYS A 182 -29.24 6.63 7.29
N THR A 183 -28.89 7.92 7.23
CA THR A 183 -29.69 8.94 6.57
C THR A 183 -29.70 8.77 5.05
N LYS A 184 -28.54 8.52 4.45
CA LYS A 184 -28.37 8.44 3.00
C LYS A 184 -28.96 7.17 2.39
N TYR A 185 -28.76 6.03 3.05
CA TYR A 185 -29.19 4.73 2.53
C TYR A 185 -30.47 4.19 3.21
N GLN A 186 -31.04 4.96 4.15
CA GLN A 186 -32.20 4.55 4.95
C GLN A 186 -31.97 3.20 5.63
N ALA A 187 -30.72 2.97 6.08
CA ALA A 187 -30.32 1.69 6.65
C ALA A 187 -30.97 1.46 8.02
N THR A 188 -31.40 0.23 8.25
CA THR A 188 -31.85 -0.23 9.57
C THR A 188 -30.65 -0.43 10.47
N GLU A 189 -30.67 0.21 11.62
CA GLU A 189 -29.60 0.08 12.62
C GLU A 189 -29.90 -1.09 13.56
N LEU A 190 -28.92 -1.98 13.67
CA LEU A 190 -28.93 -3.11 14.59
C LEU A 190 -27.74 -3.00 15.54
N THR A 191 -28.00 -3.18 16.82
CA THR A 191 -26.94 -3.12 17.85
C THR A 191 -26.60 -4.52 18.34
N LEU A 192 -25.31 -4.79 18.49
CA LEU A 192 -24.78 -6.01 19.12
C LEU A 192 -24.27 -5.66 20.52
N PRO A 193 -25.13 -5.73 21.56
CA PRO A 193 -24.79 -5.20 22.87
C PRO A 193 -23.88 -6.11 23.70
N VAL A 194 -23.74 -7.38 23.34
CA VAL A 194 -22.99 -8.36 24.14
C VAL A 194 -21.55 -8.45 23.67
N ASN A 195 -20.61 -8.17 24.58
CA ASN A 195 -19.19 -8.36 24.37
C ASN A 195 -18.75 -9.69 24.92
N TYR A 196 -18.30 -10.59 24.05
CA TYR A 196 -17.80 -11.93 24.38
C TYR A 196 -16.27 -12.01 24.54
N ARG A 197 -15.55 -10.90 24.28
CA ARG A 197 -14.08 -10.83 24.26
C ARG A 197 -13.49 -10.49 25.63
N SER A 198 -14.00 -9.42 26.23
CA SER A 198 -13.38 -8.79 27.40
C SER A 198 -14.06 -9.19 28.70
N SER A 199 -13.28 -9.25 29.79
CA SER A 199 -13.83 -9.48 31.13
C SER A 199 -14.66 -8.28 31.61
N SER A 200 -15.46 -8.50 32.66
CA SER A 200 -16.32 -7.48 33.26
C SER A 200 -15.52 -6.26 33.75
N GLU A 201 -14.31 -6.45 34.27
CA GLU A 201 -13.43 -5.38 34.77
C GLU A 201 -12.96 -4.48 33.64
N ILE A 202 -12.57 -5.07 32.49
CA ILE A 202 -12.20 -4.30 31.30
C ILE A 202 -13.39 -3.50 30.79
N LEU A 203 -14.57 -4.13 30.71
CA LEU A 203 -15.78 -3.46 30.24
C LEU A 203 -16.25 -2.35 31.18
N ALA A 204 -16.07 -2.51 32.49
CA ALA A 204 -16.41 -1.48 33.47
C ALA A 204 -15.58 -0.19 33.24
N VAL A 205 -14.28 -0.34 32.94
CA VAL A 205 -13.42 0.81 32.60
C VAL A 205 -13.76 1.35 31.21
N ALA A 206 -13.97 0.50 30.22
CA ALA A 206 -14.33 0.93 28.86
C ALA A 206 -15.61 1.79 28.85
N ARG A 207 -16.64 1.41 29.62
CA ARG A 207 -17.90 2.17 29.75
C ARG A 207 -17.67 3.61 30.22
N CYS A 208 -16.66 3.88 31.03
CA CYS A 208 -16.35 5.24 31.47
C CYS A 208 -15.93 6.18 30.33
N PHE A 209 -15.47 5.63 29.22
CA PHE A 209 -15.02 6.39 28.04
C PHE A 209 -16.03 6.37 26.89
N MET A 210 -17.05 5.50 26.95
CA MET A 210 -18.05 5.36 25.90
C MET A 210 -19.16 6.40 26.04
N GLN A 211 -19.65 6.91 24.92
CA GLN A 211 -20.78 7.87 24.89
C GLN A 211 -22.12 7.23 25.29
N GLN A 212 -22.26 5.91 25.05
CA GLN A 212 -23.45 5.12 25.35
C GLN A 212 -23.05 3.82 26.07
N GLY A 213 -22.25 3.95 27.11
CA GLY A 213 -21.65 2.83 27.82
C GLY A 213 -22.63 1.84 28.45
N ASP A 214 -23.84 2.30 28.81
CA ASP A 214 -24.83 1.48 29.51
C ASP A 214 -25.45 0.35 28.66
N THR A 215 -25.28 0.38 27.34
CA THR A 215 -25.82 -0.65 26.44
C THR A 215 -24.89 -1.86 26.30
N LEU A 216 -23.61 -1.72 26.67
CA LEU A 216 -22.65 -2.79 26.51
C LEU A 216 -22.76 -3.83 27.63
N GLN A 217 -23.10 -5.06 27.28
CA GLN A 217 -23.20 -6.19 28.21
C GLN A 217 -21.98 -7.10 28.13
N GLY A 218 -21.52 -7.59 29.27
CA GLY A 218 -20.42 -8.57 29.30
C GLY A 218 -20.97 -10.00 29.18
N GLY A 219 -20.37 -10.78 28.29
CA GLY A 219 -20.64 -12.21 28.14
C GLY A 219 -19.59 -13.11 28.80
N ARG A 220 -18.52 -12.54 29.35
CA ARG A 220 -17.46 -13.27 30.07
C ARG A 220 -17.55 -13.10 31.57
N GLU A 221 -16.98 -14.08 32.29
CA GLU A 221 -16.80 -14.05 33.72
C GLU A 221 -15.83 -12.96 34.16
N ASN A 222 -15.74 -12.74 35.48
CA ASN A 222 -14.84 -11.78 36.08
C ASN A 222 -13.37 -12.13 35.74
N GLY A 223 -12.59 -11.11 35.52
CA GLY A 223 -11.16 -11.20 35.27
C GLY A 223 -10.35 -10.45 36.33
N ASP A 224 -9.07 -10.26 36.05
CA ASP A 224 -8.20 -9.48 36.92
C ASP A 224 -8.52 -7.99 36.85
N LYS A 225 -8.30 -7.30 37.96
CA LYS A 225 -8.45 -5.84 38.04
C LYS A 225 -7.44 -5.13 37.18
N ILE A 226 -7.89 -4.08 36.47
CA ILE A 226 -6.99 -3.19 35.73
C ILE A 226 -6.07 -2.47 36.71
N GLN A 227 -4.77 -2.50 36.42
CA GLN A 227 -3.75 -1.78 37.17
C GLN A 227 -3.29 -0.56 36.40
N ILE A 228 -3.28 0.59 37.06
CA ILE A 228 -2.74 1.83 36.52
C ILE A 228 -1.47 2.16 37.32
N ARG A 229 -0.35 2.32 36.64
CA ARG A 229 0.95 2.65 37.20
C ARG A 229 1.50 3.90 36.54
N ASN A 230 2.14 4.75 37.33
CA ASN A 230 2.89 5.88 36.82
C ASN A 230 4.37 5.61 37.09
N MET A 231 5.17 5.58 36.02
CA MET A 231 6.61 5.33 36.10
C MET A 231 7.38 6.67 35.95
N TYR A 232 8.57 6.71 36.48
CA TYR A 232 9.39 7.92 36.47
C TYR A 232 10.00 8.17 35.09
N ASP A 233 10.41 7.10 34.41
CA ASP A 233 11.00 7.14 33.08
C ASP A 233 10.66 5.88 32.26
N PRO A 234 10.91 5.87 30.94
CA PRO A 234 10.61 4.75 30.07
C PRO A 234 11.40 3.47 30.40
N PHE A 235 12.60 3.57 30.98
CA PHE A 235 13.37 2.38 31.39
C PHE A 235 12.74 1.69 32.57
N GLN A 236 12.27 2.45 33.57
CA GLN A 236 11.55 1.92 34.72
C GLN A 236 10.24 1.25 34.27
N GLU A 237 9.56 1.80 33.24
CA GLU A 237 8.38 1.21 32.63
C GLU A 237 8.72 -0.16 32.01
N ALA A 238 9.78 -0.21 31.20
CA ALA A 238 10.21 -1.43 30.53
C ALA A 238 10.67 -2.51 31.50
N ASP A 239 11.45 -2.17 32.55
CA ASP A 239 11.88 -3.07 33.60
C ASP A 239 10.70 -3.65 34.37
N TYR A 240 9.71 -2.80 34.74
CA TYR A 240 8.49 -3.23 35.40
C TYR A 240 7.71 -4.23 34.54
N LEU A 241 7.53 -3.92 33.24
CA LEU A 241 6.83 -4.81 32.30
C LEU A 241 7.58 -6.14 32.12
N ALA A 242 8.91 -6.10 32.00
CA ALA A 242 9.72 -7.31 31.91
C ALA A 242 9.54 -8.22 33.15
N GLY A 243 9.59 -7.62 34.35
CA GLY A 243 9.30 -8.32 35.60
C GLY A 243 7.91 -8.95 35.61
N ARG A 244 6.89 -8.17 35.20
CA ARG A 244 5.50 -8.64 35.17
C ARG A 244 5.25 -9.74 34.14
N ILE A 245 5.86 -9.63 32.96
CA ILE A 245 5.80 -10.67 31.91
C ILE A 245 6.39 -11.97 32.42
N ARG A 246 7.54 -11.94 33.11
CA ARG A 246 8.15 -13.15 33.69
C ARG A 246 7.26 -13.79 34.76
N GLU A 247 6.66 -13.01 35.64
CA GLU A 247 5.71 -13.50 36.63
C GLU A 247 4.52 -14.21 36.00
N LEU A 248 3.91 -13.60 34.96
CA LEU A 248 2.80 -14.18 34.23
C LEU A 248 3.21 -15.47 33.52
N HIS A 249 4.38 -15.48 32.89
CA HIS A 249 4.90 -16.65 32.23
C HIS A 249 5.19 -17.80 33.24
N ALA A 250 5.77 -17.49 34.39
CA ALA A 250 6.01 -18.43 35.45
C ALA A 250 4.70 -19.03 36.04
N SER A 251 3.59 -18.26 35.96
CA SER A 251 2.26 -18.76 36.35
C SER A 251 1.58 -19.60 35.26
N GLY A 252 2.23 -19.82 34.11
CA GLY A 252 1.77 -20.68 33.02
C GLY A 252 1.19 -19.95 31.81
N LEU A 253 1.22 -18.61 31.78
CA LEU A 253 0.75 -17.85 30.62
C LEU A 253 1.83 -17.87 29.49
N PRO A 254 1.55 -18.37 28.28
CA PRO A 254 2.49 -18.33 27.18
C PRO A 254 2.80 -16.89 26.73
N TYR A 255 4.04 -16.59 26.34
CA TYR A 255 4.44 -15.28 25.84
C TYR A 255 3.56 -14.75 24.69
N ARG A 256 3.12 -15.63 23.79
CA ARG A 256 2.23 -15.29 22.67
C ARG A 256 0.85 -14.74 23.07
N GLU A 257 0.45 -14.92 24.32
CA GLU A 257 -0.82 -14.41 24.86
C GLU A 257 -0.65 -13.04 25.53
N ILE A 258 0.57 -12.48 25.51
CA ILE A 258 0.90 -11.21 26.11
C ILE A 258 1.15 -10.20 24.99
N ALA A 259 0.49 -9.03 25.05
CA ALA A 259 0.72 -7.94 24.12
C ALA A 259 1.05 -6.64 24.85
N VAL A 260 2.05 -5.90 24.34
CA VAL A 260 2.42 -4.57 24.82
C VAL A 260 2.08 -3.56 23.74
N PHE A 261 1.25 -2.57 24.08
CA PHE A 261 0.86 -1.49 23.18
C PHE A 261 1.55 -0.19 23.57
N TYR A 262 2.02 0.55 22.60
CA TYR A 262 2.64 1.86 22.79
C TYR A 262 2.14 2.86 21.73
N ARG A 263 2.27 4.16 22.03
CA ARG A 263 1.72 5.22 21.18
C ARG A 263 2.62 5.59 20.01
N LEU A 264 3.93 5.63 20.21
CA LEU A 264 4.92 6.07 19.24
C LEU A 264 5.89 4.93 18.92
N GLN A 265 6.22 4.79 17.65
CA GLN A 265 7.09 3.71 17.15
C GLN A 265 8.44 3.66 17.87
N ASN A 266 9.06 4.80 18.13
CA ASN A 266 10.35 4.88 18.82
C ASN A 266 10.32 4.42 20.30
N GLN A 267 9.13 4.21 20.86
CA GLN A 267 8.99 3.64 22.21
C GLN A 267 9.32 2.15 22.25
N SER A 268 9.21 1.43 21.13
CA SER A 268 9.52 0.00 21.07
C SER A 268 11.00 -0.28 21.37
N GLU A 269 11.92 0.59 20.95
CA GLU A 269 13.36 0.39 21.07
C GLU A 269 13.80 0.13 22.52
N ILE A 270 13.17 0.81 23.49
CA ILE A 270 13.47 0.63 24.91
C ILE A 270 12.95 -0.71 25.41
N PHE A 271 11.75 -1.10 25.03
CA PHE A 271 11.17 -2.40 25.37
C PHE A 271 11.99 -3.54 24.75
N GLU A 272 12.34 -3.43 23.46
CA GLU A 272 13.16 -4.41 22.74
C GLU A 272 14.49 -4.62 23.47
N HIS A 273 15.21 -3.53 23.79
CA HIS A 273 16.49 -3.61 24.51
C HIS A 273 16.38 -4.28 25.91
N VAL A 274 15.35 -3.93 26.68
CA VAL A 274 15.14 -4.51 28.01
C VAL A 274 14.73 -5.98 27.90
N PHE A 275 13.84 -6.33 26.95
CA PHE A 275 13.37 -7.71 26.78
C PHE A 275 14.48 -8.62 26.27
N GLU A 276 15.36 -8.14 25.36
CA GLU A 276 16.56 -8.88 24.94
C GLU A 276 17.49 -9.17 26.11
N LYS A 277 17.79 -8.14 26.91
CA LYS A 277 18.64 -8.26 28.11
C LYS A 277 18.08 -9.26 29.11
N GLU A 278 16.77 -9.29 29.30
CA GLU A 278 16.07 -10.16 30.22
C GLU A 278 15.72 -11.55 29.64
N GLY A 279 16.09 -11.81 28.38
CA GLY A 279 15.84 -13.09 27.71
C GLY A 279 14.35 -13.37 27.43
N ILE A 280 13.52 -12.32 27.32
CA ILE A 280 12.10 -12.41 26.99
C ILE A 280 11.95 -12.46 25.48
N PRO A 281 11.39 -13.51 24.89
CA PRO A 281 11.14 -13.54 23.44
C PRO A 281 10.01 -12.58 23.09
N PHE A 282 10.20 -11.77 22.05
CA PHE A 282 9.19 -10.82 21.57
C PHE A 282 9.16 -10.73 20.05
N GLU A 283 8.05 -10.27 19.52
CA GLU A 283 7.87 -9.90 18.13
C GLU A 283 7.32 -8.47 18.05
N VAL A 284 7.97 -7.60 17.26
CA VAL A 284 7.47 -6.25 17.02
C VAL A 284 6.53 -6.27 15.82
N SER A 285 5.28 -5.85 16.01
CA SER A 285 4.25 -5.85 14.97
C SER A 285 4.54 -4.90 13.80
N LEU A 286 5.43 -3.93 14.01
CA LEU A 286 5.91 -3.05 12.95
C LEU A 286 6.87 -3.83 12.06
N LYS A 287 6.32 -4.50 11.07
CA LYS A 287 7.13 -5.12 10.02
C LYS A 287 7.94 -4.01 9.34
N LYS A 288 9.26 -4.19 9.30
CA LYS A 288 10.10 -3.42 8.39
C LYS A 288 9.41 -3.43 7.03
N THR A 289 9.13 -2.27 6.49
CA THR A 289 8.60 -2.21 5.12
C THR A 289 9.69 -2.63 4.17
N VAL A 290 9.32 -3.00 2.95
CA VAL A 290 10.30 -3.33 1.91
C VAL A 290 11.34 -2.23 1.75
N LYS A 291 10.98 -0.97 1.92
CA LYS A 291 11.88 0.19 1.85
C LYS A 291 12.90 0.27 2.99
N ASP A 292 12.56 -0.30 4.15
CA ASP A 292 13.46 -0.33 5.30
C ASP A 292 14.54 -1.42 5.16
N ILE A 293 14.42 -2.27 4.14
CA ILE A 293 15.36 -3.34 3.80
C ILE A 293 16.04 -2.96 2.48
N PRO A 294 17.28 -2.42 2.51
CA PRO A 294 17.91 -1.81 1.33
C PRO A 294 18.01 -2.75 0.13
N VAL A 295 18.27 -4.04 0.35
CA VAL A 295 18.35 -5.02 -0.74
C VAL A 295 16.99 -5.23 -1.40
N LEU A 296 15.90 -5.21 -0.65
CA LEU A 296 14.56 -5.36 -1.21
C LEU A 296 14.11 -4.08 -1.92
N ASP A 297 14.43 -2.90 -1.40
CA ASP A 297 14.13 -1.64 -2.08
C ASP A 297 14.82 -1.59 -3.44
N TRP A 298 16.10 -1.97 -3.52
CA TRP A 298 16.83 -2.09 -4.77
C TRP A 298 16.21 -3.14 -5.71
N LEU A 299 15.95 -4.35 -5.23
CA LEU A 299 15.39 -5.44 -6.03
C LEU A 299 14.01 -5.08 -6.60
N ILE A 300 13.16 -4.43 -5.81
CA ILE A 300 11.86 -3.97 -6.28
C ILE A 300 11.99 -2.93 -7.39
N ARG A 301 12.96 -2.05 -7.32
CA ARG A 301 13.24 -1.09 -8.42
C ARG A 301 13.66 -1.81 -9.70
N VAL A 302 14.50 -2.84 -9.58
CA VAL A 302 14.87 -3.73 -10.70
C VAL A 302 13.61 -4.36 -11.31
N LEU A 303 12.78 -5.00 -10.49
CA LEU A 303 11.56 -5.67 -10.94
C LEU A 303 10.53 -4.70 -11.52
N ARG A 304 10.35 -3.52 -10.93
CA ARG A 304 9.42 -2.50 -11.43
C ARG A 304 9.76 -2.07 -12.84
N PHE A 305 11.01 -1.74 -13.11
CA PHE A 305 11.44 -1.40 -14.46
C PHE A 305 11.34 -2.59 -15.41
N SER A 306 11.66 -3.79 -14.94
CA SER A 306 11.56 -5.02 -15.74
C SER A 306 10.13 -5.30 -16.21
N VAL A 307 9.15 -5.05 -15.37
CA VAL A 307 7.72 -5.23 -15.70
C VAL A 307 7.18 -4.03 -16.48
N ASN A 308 7.47 -2.82 -16.04
CA ASN A 308 7.03 -1.58 -16.69
C ASN A 308 8.22 -0.71 -17.12
N PRO A 309 8.69 -0.79 -18.37
CA PRO A 309 9.80 0.02 -18.89
C PRO A 309 9.52 1.52 -18.96
N LYS A 310 8.27 1.94 -18.77
CA LYS A 310 7.93 3.36 -18.63
C LYS A 310 8.35 3.91 -17.26
N ASP A 311 8.55 3.03 -16.26
CA ASP A 311 9.07 3.37 -14.94
C ASP A 311 10.59 3.58 -14.96
N LYS A 312 11.03 4.54 -15.77
CA LYS A 312 12.45 4.86 -15.93
C LYS A 312 13.14 5.26 -14.63
N SER A 313 12.40 5.90 -13.72
CA SER A 313 12.94 6.31 -12.42
C SER A 313 13.42 5.14 -11.58
N SER A 314 12.67 4.05 -11.55
CA SER A 314 13.08 2.81 -10.87
C SER A 314 14.31 2.19 -11.51
N GLY A 315 14.37 2.12 -12.85
CA GLY A 315 15.55 1.61 -13.56
C GLY A 315 16.81 2.44 -13.30
N ILE A 316 16.71 3.77 -13.38
CA ILE A 316 17.82 4.68 -13.10
C ILE A 316 18.33 4.49 -11.67
N ALA A 317 17.42 4.45 -10.69
CA ALA A 317 17.79 4.28 -9.29
C ALA A 317 18.41 2.91 -9.02
N ALA A 318 17.94 1.85 -9.69
CA ALA A 318 18.51 0.51 -9.56
C ALA A 318 19.96 0.43 -10.08
N LEU A 319 20.24 1.04 -11.25
CA LEU A 319 21.60 1.05 -11.81
C LEU A 319 22.56 1.98 -11.08
N ALA A 320 22.05 3.09 -10.53
CA ALA A 320 22.84 4.06 -9.79
C ALA A 320 23.14 3.64 -8.34
N ASP A 321 22.49 2.58 -7.84
CA ASP A 321 22.75 2.07 -6.49
C ASP A 321 24.21 1.62 -6.36
N LYS A 322 24.89 2.11 -5.30
CA LYS A 322 26.34 1.86 -5.10
C LYS A 322 26.64 0.55 -4.39
N LYS A 323 25.64 -0.02 -3.71
CA LYS A 323 25.82 -1.24 -2.91
C LYS A 323 25.42 -2.49 -3.69
N TYR A 324 24.29 -2.42 -4.39
CA TYR A 324 23.67 -3.58 -5.06
C TYR A 324 23.60 -3.41 -6.58
N GLY A 325 23.62 -2.18 -7.08
CA GLY A 325 23.60 -1.87 -8.51
C GLY A 325 25.01 -1.76 -9.11
N ASP A 326 25.08 -1.22 -10.32
CA ASP A 326 26.36 -1.02 -11.03
C ASP A 326 27.13 0.21 -10.55
N GLY A 327 26.59 1.00 -9.63
CA GLY A 327 27.19 2.23 -9.12
C GLY A 327 27.36 3.32 -10.20
N MET A 328 26.56 3.27 -11.26
CA MET A 328 26.61 4.26 -12.34
C MET A 328 26.30 5.66 -11.81
N SER A 329 26.84 6.69 -12.45
CA SER A 329 26.33 8.04 -12.21
C SER A 329 24.89 8.15 -12.72
N VAL A 330 24.08 9.00 -12.10
CA VAL A 330 22.67 9.20 -12.48
C VAL A 330 22.52 9.51 -13.98
N LYS A 331 23.46 10.29 -14.55
CA LYS A 331 23.44 10.63 -15.98
C LYS A 331 23.74 9.44 -16.90
N GLU A 332 24.62 8.55 -16.50
CA GLU A 332 24.91 7.31 -17.25
C GLU A 332 23.75 6.34 -17.15
N ALA A 333 23.22 6.12 -15.95
CA ALA A 333 22.04 5.30 -15.73
C ALA A 333 20.83 5.81 -16.55
N GLU A 334 20.60 7.13 -16.59
CA GLU A 334 19.54 7.73 -17.39
C GLU A 334 19.71 7.47 -18.89
N LYS A 335 20.92 7.62 -19.44
CA LYS A 335 21.22 7.30 -20.84
C LYS A 335 20.94 5.81 -21.12
N THR A 336 21.44 4.93 -20.27
CA THR A 336 21.27 3.47 -20.40
C THR A 336 19.78 3.11 -20.39
N ILE A 337 19.02 3.58 -19.40
CA ILE A 337 17.58 3.31 -19.28
C ILE A 337 16.80 3.88 -20.46
N ASN A 338 17.16 5.04 -21.00
CA ASN A 338 16.50 5.60 -22.18
C ASN A 338 16.70 4.69 -23.40
N ILE A 339 17.93 4.24 -23.65
CA ILE A 339 18.22 3.27 -24.73
C ILE A 339 17.42 1.99 -24.52
N LEU A 340 17.42 1.41 -23.32
CA LEU A 340 16.71 0.18 -22.99
C LEU A 340 15.20 0.31 -23.20
N SER A 341 14.61 1.43 -22.80
CA SER A 341 13.17 1.67 -22.96
C SER A 341 12.74 1.85 -24.42
N GLU A 342 13.64 2.34 -25.28
CA GLU A 342 13.43 2.46 -26.74
C GLU A 342 13.66 1.14 -27.47
N THR A 343 14.66 0.37 -27.08
CA THR A 343 14.99 -0.94 -27.67
C THR A 343 13.87 -1.95 -27.51
N ARG A 344 13.10 -1.88 -26.41
CA ARG A 344 11.90 -2.73 -26.24
C ARG A 344 10.78 -2.43 -27.23
N LYS A 345 10.78 -1.25 -27.84
CA LYS A 345 9.82 -0.88 -28.90
C LYS A 345 10.22 -1.42 -30.28
N THR A 346 11.51 -1.66 -30.51
CA THR A 346 12.08 -2.12 -31.80
C THR A 346 12.86 -3.42 -31.55
N GLN A 347 12.14 -4.52 -31.43
CA GLN A 347 12.74 -5.85 -31.28
C GLN A 347 13.42 -6.26 -32.59
N THR A 348 14.70 -6.08 -32.75
CA THR A 348 15.63 -6.99 -33.48
C THR A 348 16.95 -6.37 -33.96
N GLU A 349 17.15 -5.04 -34.00
CA GLU A 349 18.29 -4.47 -34.75
C GLU A 349 19.38 -3.78 -33.92
N ILE A 350 19.19 -3.48 -32.64
CA ILE A 350 20.11 -2.61 -31.89
C ILE A 350 21.14 -3.38 -31.02
N LEU A 351 20.95 -4.67 -30.79
CA LEU A 351 21.96 -5.50 -30.11
C LEU A 351 23.26 -5.71 -30.93
N LYS A 352 23.35 -5.15 -32.13
CA LYS A 352 24.52 -5.23 -33.02
C LYS A 352 25.30 -3.93 -33.16
N SER A 353 24.97 -2.85 -32.50
CA SER A 353 25.78 -1.63 -32.58
C SER A 353 26.94 -1.72 -31.57
N GLU A 354 28.14 -1.83 -32.10
CA GLU A 354 29.46 -1.96 -31.41
C GLU A 354 29.81 -0.82 -30.45
N ASN A 355 28.91 0.09 -30.10
CA ASN A 355 29.16 1.21 -29.19
C ASN A 355 28.45 1.12 -27.82
N ALA A 356 27.74 0.02 -27.52
CA ALA A 356 27.30 -0.26 -26.15
C ALA A 356 28.49 -0.91 -25.41
N LYS A 357 29.39 -0.10 -24.88
CA LYS A 357 30.34 -0.56 -23.87
C LYS A 357 29.49 -1.16 -22.74
N SER A 358 29.59 -2.50 -22.61
CA SER A 358 29.24 -3.26 -21.43
C SER A 358 27.86 -2.84 -20.84
N GLY A 359 26.78 -3.24 -21.48
CA GLY A 359 25.51 -3.35 -20.78
C GLY A 359 25.75 -4.28 -19.59
N SER A 360 25.49 -3.82 -18.35
CA SER A 360 25.63 -4.72 -17.23
C SER A 360 24.70 -5.90 -17.44
N ASP A 361 25.09 -7.07 -16.97
CA ASP A 361 24.31 -8.31 -17.04
C ASP A 361 22.86 -8.07 -16.54
N ILE A 362 22.68 -7.20 -15.56
CA ILE A 362 21.35 -6.85 -15.01
C ILE A 362 20.48 -6.07 -16.00
N CYS A 363 21.05 -5.24 -16.88
CA CYS A 363 20.29 -4.50 -17.88
C CYS A 363 19.60 -5.42 -18.88
N GLU A 364 20.31 -6.43 -19.39
CA GLU A 364 19.75 -7.43 -20.31
C GLU A 364 18.65 -8.22 -19.63
N LYS A 365 18.86 -8.64 -18.39
CA LYS A 365 17.90 -9.38 -17.58
C LYS A 365 16.64 -8.60 -17.27
N MET A 366 16.76 -7.29 -17.00
CA MET A 366 15.59 -6.42 -16.83
C MET A 366 14.71 -6.39 -18.08
N LEU A 367 15.30 -6.39 -19.27
CA LEU A 367 14.54 -6.34 -20.53
C LEU A 367 13.79 -7.63 -20.83
N GLU A 368 14.39 -8.76 -20.51
CA GLU A 368 13.86 -10.08 -20.86
C GLU A 368 12.94 -10.65 -19.79
N PHE A 369 12.98 -10.12 -18.57
CA PHE A 369 12.27 -10.64 -17.40
C PHE A 369 10.79 -10.91 -17.65
N SER A 370 10.08 -10.00 -18.28
CA SER A 370 8.63 -10.17 -18.55
C SER A 370 8.34 -11.39 -19.40
N LYS A 371 9.23 -11.71 -20.35
CA LYS A 371 9.08 -12.88 -21.24
C LYS A 371 9.36 -14.17 -20.47
N VAL A 372 10.45 -14.17 -19.68
CA VAL A 372 10.85 -15.32 -18.86
C VAL A 372 9.80 -15.62 -17.80
N TYR A 373 9.29 -14.60 -17.14
CA TYR A 373 8.25 -14.76 -16.11
C TYR A 373 6.93 -15.25 -16.70
N ALA A 374 6.53 -14.72 -17.86
CA ALA A 374 5.33 -15.16 -18.58
C ALA A 374 5.42 -16.59 -19.14
N SER A 375 6.64 -17.04 -19.49
CA SER A 375 6.88 -18.38 -20.06
C SER A 375 6.82 -19.52 -19.02
N LYS A 376 6.56 -19.21 -17.75
CA LYS A 376 6.57 -20.17 -16.60
C LYS A 376 7.91 -20.90 -16.39
N GLN A 377 9.00 -20.37 -16.90
CA GLN A 377 10.35 -20.92 -16.67
C GLN A 377 10.82 -20.68 -15.22
N VAL A 378 10.13 -19.80 -14.50
CA VAL A 378 10.41 -19.46 -13.10
C VAL A 378 9.38 -20.14 -12.21
N ALA A 379 9.78 -21.23 -11.55
CA ALA A 379 8.92 -22.01 -10.67
C ALA A 379 9.35 -21.96 -9.19
N LEU A 380 10.62 -21.66 -8.95
CA LEU A 380 11.24 -21.66 -7.62
C LEU A 380 11.93 -20.30 -7.34
N PRO A 381 12.07 -19.93 -6.07
CA PRO A 381 12.83 -18.72 -5.67
C PRO A 381 14.27 -18.73 -6.20
N GLU A 382 14.93 -19.89 -6.23
CA GLU A 382 16.28 -20.10 -6.74
C GLU A 382 16.40 -19.79 -8.23
N ASP A 383 15.35 -20.00 -9.02
CA ASP A 383 15.33 -19.67 -10.44
C ASP A 383 15.45 -18.16 -10.64
N LEU A 384 14.77 -17.36 -9.80
CA LEU A 384 14.84 -15.89 -9.83
C LEU A 384 16.19 -15.40 -9.34
N TRP A 385 16.74 -16.03 -8.29
CA TRP A 385 18.06 -15.72 -7.79
C TRP A 385 19.12 -15.91 -8.87
N SER A 386 19.11 -17.05 -9.53
CA SER A 386 20.03 -17.36 -10.62
C SER A 386 19.81 -16.47 -11.85
N TYR A 387 18.53 -16.20 -12.18
CA TYR A 387 18.19 -15.34 -13.32
C TYR A 387 18.80 -13.95 -13.19
N PHE A 388 18.67 -13.31 -12.03
CA PHE A 388 19.25 -11.97 -11.79
C PHE A 388 20.74 -12.01 -11.42
N SER A 389 21.38 -13.17 -11.35
CA SER A 389 22.77 -13.37 -10.90
C SER A 389 23.07 -12.63 -9.60
N LEU A 390 22.21 -12.80 -8.61
CA LEU A 390 22.25 -12.00 -7.38
C LEU A 390 23.53 -12.20 -6.57
N GLU A 391 24.27 -13.30 -6.80
CA GLU A 391 25.63 -13.49 -6.24
C GLU A 391 26.60 -12.38 -6.63
N ASN A 392 26.43 -11.77 -7.80
CA ASN A 392 27.26 -10.68 -8.28
C ASN A 392 26.93 -9.34 -7.61
N HIS A 393 25.69 -9.20 -7.11
CA HIS A 393 25.18 -7.98 -6.51
C HIS A 393 25.15 -8.01 -4.97
N LEU A 394 24.94 -9.21 -4.39
CA LEU A 394 25.04 -9.44 -2.96
C LEU A 394 26.38 -10.11 -2.66
N HIS A 395 27.38 -9.30 -2.28
CA HIS A 395 28.72 -9.80 -2.06
C HIS A 395 28.79 -10.75 -0.84
N PRO A 396 29.16 -12.04 -1.01
CA PRO A 396 29.17 -13.04 0.07
C PRO A 396 30.10 -12.70 1.26
N THR A 397 31.03 -11.77 1.06
CA THR A 397 31.97 -11.33 2.09
C THR A 397 31.44 -10.23 3.00
N THR A 398 30.24 -9.69 2.73
CA THR A 398 29.64 -8.66 3.58
C THR A 398 28.96 -9.26 4.80
N ALA A 399 29.04 -8.57 5.93
CA ALA A 399 28.39 -9.02 7.17
C ALA A 399 26.87 -9.18 7.05
N SER A 400 26.22 -8.45 6.13
CA SER A 400 24.77 -8.51 5.88
C SER A 400 24.33 -9.57 4.87
N TYR A 401 25.25 -10.34 4.28
CA TYR A 401 24.94 -11.24 3.16
C TYR A 401 23.84 -12.27 3.48
N GLU A 402 23.96 -12.99 4.61
CA GLU A 402 23.00 -14.03 4.97
C GLU A 402 21.61 -13.43 5.28
N GLU A 403 21.59 -12.25 5.90
CA GLU A 403 20.34 -11.53 6.17
C GLU A 403 19.71 -11.03 4.87
N ASP A 404 20.47 -10.37 4.01
CA ASP A 404 20.03 -9.86 2.70
C ASP A 404 19.52 -11.03 1.83
N ARG A 405 20.21 -12.16 1.82
CA ARG A 405 19.81 -13.37 1.11
C ARG A 405 18.48 -13.92 1.61
N THR A 406 18.32 -14.00 2.92
CA THR A 406 17.07 -14.48 3.54
C THR A 406 15.89 -13.60 3.15
N TYR A 407 16.03 -12.27 3.21
CA TYR A 407 14.97 -11.35 2.81
C TYR A 407 14.59 -11.51 1.32
N VAL A 408 15.57 -11.67 0.44
CA VAL A 408 15.32 -11.84 -1.00
C VAL A 408 14.61 -13.16 -1.28
N MET A 409 15.05 -14.25 -0.67
CA MET A 409 14.43 -15.57 -0.87
C MET A 409 12.99 -15.63 -0.34
N ASP A 410 12.73 -15.00 0.80
CA ASP A 410 11.39 -14.86 1.35
C ASP A 410 10.47 -14.05 0.42
N PHE A 411 10.99 -12.96 -0.12
CA PHE A 411 10.26 -12.12 -1.07
C PHE A 411 9.90 -12.90 -2.35
N PHE A 412 10.85 -13.63 -2.93
CA PHE A 412 10.61 -14.47 -4.11
C PHE A 412 9.61 -15.59 -3.84
N THR A 413 9.69 -16.21 -2.67
CA THR A 413 8.74 -17.24 -2.24
C THR A 413 7.32 -16.70 -2.21
N ARG A 414 7.13 -15.53 -1.62
CA ARG A 414 5.81 -14.84 -1.59
C ARG A 414 5.33 -14.48 -2.99
N MET A 415 6.20 -13.97 -3.85
CA MET A 415 5.86 -13.59 -5.22
C MET A 415 5.38 -14.80 -6.05
N ILE A 416 6.07 -15.93 -5.95
CA ILE A 416 5.71 -17.16 -6.65
C ILE A 416 4.42 -17.77 -6.08
N THR A 417 4.25 -17.76 -4.77
CA THR A 417 3.02 -18.23 -4.12
C THR A 417 1.81 -17.44 -4.58
N TYR A 418 1.92 -16.10 -4.59
CA TYR A 418 0.87 -15.22 -5.08
C TYR A 418 0.52 -15.49 -6.56
N GLN A 419 1.52 -15.70 -7.40
CA GLN A 419 1.31 -16.05 -8.81
C GLN A 419 0.53 -17.36 -8.97
N LYS A 420 0.89 -18.39 -8.20
CA LYS A 420 0.20 -19.68 -8.21
C LYS A 420 -1.26 -19.58 -7.76
N GLU A 421 -1.55 -18.73 -6.79
CA GLU A 421 -2.91 -18.46 -6.31
C GLU A 421 -3.75 -17.73 -7.37
N GLN A 422 -3.17 -16.75 -8.08
CA GLN A 422 -3.88 -16.04 -9.15
C GLN A 422 -4.18 -16.92 -10.38
N GLN A 423 -3.44 -18.01 -10.58
CA GLN A 423 -3.70 -18.96 -11.68
C GLN A 423 -4.78 -20.00 -11.34
N LYS A 424 -5.13 -20.15 -10.05
CA LYS A 424 -6.20 -21.07 -9.59
C LYS A 424 -7.59 -20.44 -9.60
N ASN A 425 -7.65 -19.10 -9.64
CA ASN A 425 -8.87 -18.29 -9.72
C ASN A 425 -9.06 -17.76 -11.16
#